data_2ce10a22371980675a07874f1d65c989
#
_entry.id   2ce10a22371980675a07874f1d65c989
#
_cell.length_a   1.000
_cell.length_b   1.000
_cell.length_c   1.000
_cell.angle_alpha   90.00
_cell.angle_beta   90.00
_cell.angle_gamma   90.00
#
_symmetry.space_group_name_H-M   'P 1'
#
loop_
_entity.id
_entity.type
_entity.pdbx_description
1 polymer ?
#
loop_
_entity_poly.entity_id
_entity_poly.type
_entity_poly.pdbx_seq_one_letter_code
_entity_poly.pdbx_strand_id
1 'polypeptide(L)'
;MKKLILSSVALVALAGSSIAADLPSQKAPPAVAPAPLWKGFYVGLNAGGTFGNNSAVNGTTWNTNGPSNAAVMASALLSGSGSGSSGNAGFIGGGQIGYNWQARYGGYNFVTGAEADIQGIAGSGSDASRWSATNTDYLGQPVSLLSNQKGNANLSYIGTVRGRLGILIMPTLLIYGTGGLAYGGVNANVQNTQFWITTGGANAGSNSVITGNSPYSSTQVGWAAGGGLEWMFMQNWSAKAEYLYYDLGNAAGTAVNSYIGTGGFSGNNGLQSVTNYTGRVSGNIVRAGVNYHFNFANVAPVIAKF
;
A
#
# COMPACT_ATOMS: atom_id res chain seq x y z
N MET A 1 37.70 -62.43 56.16
CA MET A 1 38.18 -62.42 54.76
C MET A 1 37.42 -61.41 53.88
N LYS A 2 36.20 -60.97 54.14
CA LYS A 2 35.47 -60.00 53.34
C LYS A 2 35.94 -58.52 53.45
N LYS A 3 36.65 -58.16 54.51
CA LYS A 3 37.13 -56.77 54.75
C LYS A 3 38.49 -56.49 54.11
N LEU A 4 39.27 -57.51 53.75
CA LEU A 4 40.54 -57.37 53.08
C LEU A 4 40.40 -57.21 51.54
N ILE A 5 39.31 -57.69 50.97
CA ILE A 5 39.07 -57.59 49.52
C ILE A 5 38.56 -56.18 49.17
N LEU A 6 37.85 -55.48 50.08
CA LEU A 6 37.39 -54.12 49.83
C LEU A 6 38.54 -53.08 49.89
N SER A 7 39.57 -53.31 50.71
CA SER A 7 40.71 -52.41 50.80
C SER A 7 41.65 -52.48 49.60
N SER A 8 41.76 -53.65 48.95
CA SER A 8 42.60 -53.79 47.74
C SER A 8 41.93 -53.18 46.49
N VAL A 9 40.62 -53.20 46.38
CA VAL A 9 39.92 -52.56 45.27
C VAL A 9 39.93 -51.03 45.37
N ALA A 10 39.89 -50.46 46.56
CA ALA A 10 40.01 -49.01 46.76
C ALA A 10 41.45 -48.46 46.44
N LEU A 11 42.50 -49.29 46.65
CA LEU A 11 43.88 -48.84 46.32
C LEU A 11 44.17 -48.86 44.82
N VAL A 12 43.55 -49.76 44.06
CA VAL A 12 43.69 -49.81 42.57
C VAL A 12 42.93 -48.65 41.92
N ALA A 13 41.83 -48.16 42.50
CA ALA A 13 41.07 -47.03 41.99
C ALA A 13 41.80 -45.68 42.21
N LEU A 14 42.68 -45.56 43.19
CA LEU A 14 43.47 -44.34 43.39
C LEU A 14 44.73 -44.27 42.53
N ALA A 15 45.24 -45.40 42.01
CA ALA A 15 46.41 -45.39 41.15
C ALA A 15 46.12 -44.99 39.69
N GLY A 16 44.82 -45.01 39.28
CA GLY A 16 44.40 -44.65 37.92
C GLY A 16 44.27 -43.15 37.64
N SER A 17 44.37 -42.28 38.69
CA SER A 17 44.13 -40.84 38.51
C SER A 17 45.40 -39.99 38.26
N SER A 18 46.57 -40.59 38.23
CA SER A 18 47.83 -39.83 38.05
C SER A 18 48.37 -39.77 36.61
N ILE A 19 47.68 -40.40 35.63
CA ILE A 19 48.13 -40.34 34.22
C ILE A 19 47.36 -39.27 33.42
N ALA A 20 46.41 -38.56 34.02
CA ALA A 20 45.59 -37.56 33.33
C ALA A 20 46.14 -36.12 33.39
N ALA A 21 47.34 -35.92 33.96
CA ALA A 21 47.82 -34.56 34.24
C ALA A 21 48.75 -33.97 33.16
N ASP A 22 49.12 -34.75 32.13
CA ASP A 22 50.12 -34.31 31.14
C ASP A 22 49.63 -34.35 29.66
N LEU A 23 48.33 -34.26 29.45
CA LEU A 23 47.82 -33.93 28.10
C LEU A 23 48.02 -32.43 27.87
N PRO A 24 48.84 -32.05 26.87
CA PRO A 24 48.94 -30.62 26.52
C PRO A 24 47.54 -30.11 26.27
N SER A 25 47.14 -29.15 27.10
CA SER A 25 45.86 -28.40 26.93
C SER A 25 45.93 -27.74 25.56
N GLN A 26 45.47 -28.40 24.53
CA GLN A 26 45.24 -27.77 23.25
C GLN A 26 44.13 -26.74 23.50
N LYS A 27 44.54 -25.47 23.58
CA LYS A 27 43.62 -24.34 23.64
C LYS A 27 42.66 -24.53 22.48
N ALA A 28 41.40 -24.84 22.81
CA ALA A 28 40.36 -25.02 21.76
C ALA A 28 40.44 -23.82 20.82
N PRO A 29 40.45 -24.02 19.51
CA PRO A 29 40.43 -22.89 18.57
C PRO A 29 39.33 -21.94 18.99
N PRO A 30 39.58 -20.62 18.95
CA PRO A 30 38.55 -19.64 19.30
C PRO A 30 37.27 -20.00 18.52
N ALA A 31 36.16 -20.12 19.23
CA ALA A 31 34.87 -20.38 18.59
C ALA A 31 34.66 -19.34 17.50
N VAL A 32 34.62 -19.79 16.25
CA VAL A 32 34.33 -18.90 15.11
C VAL A 32 32.97 -18.27 15.35
N ALA A 33 32.93 -16.94 15.44
CA ALA A 33 31.69 -16.23 15.64
C ALA A 33 30.71 -16.66 14.53
N PRO A 34 29.47 -17.02 14.88
CA PRO A 34 28.50 -17.45 13.88
C PRO A 34 28.33 -16.35 12.83
N ALA A 35 28.35 -16.75 11.57
CA ALA A 35 28.18 -15.81 10.45
C ALA A 35 26.87 -15.02 10.60
N PRO A 36 26.86 -13.72 10.25
CA PRO A 36 25.66 -12.90 10.36
C PRO A 36 24.57 -13.44 9.43
N LEU A 37 23.47 -13.94 10.02
CA LEU A 37 22.38 -14.60 9.30
C LEU A 37 21.61 -13.69 8.35
N TRP A 38 21.59 -12.39 8.64
CA TRP A 38 20.75 -11.39 7.95
C TRP A 38 21.46 -10.62 6.84
N LYS A 39 22.80 -10.77 6.72
CA LYS A 39 23.58 -10.03 5.72
C LYS A 39 23.47 -10.69 4.34
N GLY A 40 23.10 -9.91 3.33
CA GLY A 40 23.11 -10.38 1.94
C GLY A 40 21.83 -10.02 1.19
N PHE A 41 21.78 -10.48 -0.05
CA PHE A 41 20.59 -10.36 -0.90
C PHE A 41 19.50 -11.33 -0.46
N TYR A 42 18.26 -10.92 -0.68
CA TYR A 42 17.10 -11.80 -0.56
C TYR A 42 16.07 -11.49 -1.65
N VAL A 43 15.28 -12.49 -1.97
CA VAL A 43 14.09 -12.38 -2.82
C VAL A 43 12.92 -13.01 -2.09
N GLY A 44 11.74 -12.55 -2.34
CA GLY A 44 10.56 -13.07 -1.66
C GLY A 44 9.27 -12.83 -2.40
N LEU A 45 8.25 -13.51 -1.91
CA LEU A 45 6.85 -13.32 -2.31
C LEU A 45 6.06 -12.83 -1.11
N ASN A 46 5.07 -12.00 -1.38
CA ASN A 46 4.17 -11.49 -0.35
C ASN A 46 2.72 -11.50 -0.86
N ALA A 47 1.79 -11.60 0.11
CA ALA A 47 0.36 -11.53 -0.12
C ALA A 47 -0.32 -10.90 1.10
N GLY A 48 -1.47 -10.25 0.88
CA GLY A 48 -2.17 -9.59 1.96
C GLY A 48 -3.41 -8.82 1.49
N GLY A 49 -3.79 -7.84 2.28
CA GLY A 49 -4.91 -6.95 1.99
C GLY A 49 -4.49 -5.49 1.96
N THR A 50 -5.13 -4.73 1.09
CA THR A 50 -5.07 -3.26 1.08
C THR A 50 -6.43 -2.70 1.47
N PHE A 51 -6.39 -1.63 2.26
CA PHE A 51 -7.57 -0.91 2.73
C PHE A 51 -7.35 0.58 2.45
N GLY A 52 -8.04 1.10 1.44
CA GLY A 52 -7.98 2.52 1.09
C GLY A 52 -8.63 3.38 2.17
N ASN A 53 -8.07 4.56 2.40
CA ASN A 53 -8.75 5.57 3.19
C ASN A 53 -9.89 6.15 2.36
N ASN A 54 -11.05 6.37 3.00
CA ASN A 54 -12.18 7.04 2.38
C ASN A 54 -11.76 8.48 2.04
N SER A 55 -11.32 8.69 0.80
CA SER A 55 -10.91 10.02 0.33
C SER A 55 -12.10 10.72 -0.29
N ALA A 56 -12.36 11.93 0.17
CA ALA A 56 -13.34 12.78 -0.46
C ALA A 56 -12.84 13.17 -1.86
N VAL A 57 -13.66 12.93 -2.87
CA VAL A 57 -13.45 13.48 -4.22
C VAL A 57 -14.15 14.83 -4.25
N ASN A 58 -13.37 15.90 -4.34
CA ASN A 58 -13.89 17.25 -4.44
C ASN A 58 -13.97 17.66 -5.91
N GLY A 59 -15.13 18.16 -6.32
CA GLY A 59 -15.36 18.70 -7.65
C GLY A 59 -15.59 20.20 -7.63
N THR A 60 -15.02 20.93 -8.59
CA THR A 60 -15.31 22.33 -8.85
C THR A 60 -15.75 22.48 -10.30
N THR A 61 -16.92 23.06 -10.51
CA THR A 61 -17.52 23.19 -11.84
C THR A 61 -17.65 24.64 -12.23
N TRP A 62 -17.36 24.95 -13.49
CA TRP A 62 -17.63 26.25 -14.11
C TRP A 62 -18.19 26.08 -15.52
N ASN A 63 -18.89 27.10 -15.98
CA ASN A 63 -19.46 27.12 -17.32
C ASN A 63 -18.43 27.69 -18.31
N THR A 64 -18.25 27.07 -19.48
CA THR A 64 -17.28 27.48 -20.50
C THR A 64 -17.92 28.27 -21.63
N ASN A 65 -19.20 28.10 -21.91
CA ASN A 65 -19.87 28.70 -23.05
C ASN A 65 -21.31 29.12 -22.69
N GLY A 66 -21.61 30.41 -22.80
CA GLY A 66 -22.97 30.93 -22.67
C GLY A 66 -23.14 32.02 -21.61
N PRO A 67 -24.27 32.74 -21.63
CA PRO A 67 -24.53 33.74 -20.64
C PRO A 67 -24.58 33.11 -19.26
N SER A 68 -24.10 33.84 -18.27
CA SER A 68 -24.11 33.45 -16.85
C SER A 68 -25.55 33.40 -16.33
N ASN A 69 -26.21 32.28 -16.61
CA ASN A 69 -27.58 32.07 -16.17
C ASN A 69 -27.54 31.36 -14.83
N ALA A 70 -28.32 31.84 -13.86
CA ALA A 70 -28.35 31.30 -12.50
C ALA A 70 -28.68 29.80 -12.48
N ALA A 71 -29.52 29.32 -13.39
CA ALA A 71 -29.84 27.89 -13.49
C ALA A 71 -28.68 27.02 -14.00
N VAL A 72 -27.93 27.51 -14.98
CA VAL A 72 -26.75 26.82 -15.49
C VAL A 72 -25.67 26.80 -14.42
N MET A 73 -25.49 27.88 -13.67
CA MET A 73 -24.57 27.93 -12.54
C MET A 73 -25.00 27.01 -11.39
N ALA A 74 -26.30 26.98 -11.05
CA ALA A 74 -26.81 26.07 -10.04
C ALA A 74 -26.68 24.62 -10.45
N SER A 75 -26.91 24.29 -11.72
CA SER A 75 -26.66 22.98 -12.31
C SER A 75 -25.20 22.60 -12.21
N ALA A 76 -24.30 23.51 -12.60
CA ALA A 76 -22.86 23.31 -12.51
C ALA A 76 -22.40 23.08 -11.06
N LEU A 77 -22.89 23.87 -10.10
CA LEU A 77 -22.58 23.71 -8.68
C LEU A 77 -23.08 22.38 -8.12
N LEU A 78 -24.26 21.91 -8.54
CA LEU A 78 -24.79 20.62 -8.10
C LEU A 78 -24.01 19.45 -8.65
N SER A 79 -23.53 19.53 -9.89
CA SER A 79 -22.71 18.49 -10.50
C SER A 79 -21.28 18.45 -9.95
N GLY A 80 -20.80 19.60 -9.48
CA GLY A 80 -19.45 19.76 -8.97
C GLY A 80 -19.28 19.62 -7.46
N SER A 81 -20.32 19.90 -6.69
CA SER A 81 -20.25 19.88 -5.23
C SER A 81 -20.65 18.51 -4.67
N GLY A 82 -19.70 17.60 -4.62
CA GLY A 82 -19.95 16.29 -4.04
C GLY A 82 -18.69 15.64 -3.50
N SER A 83 -18.71 15.25 -2.25
CA SER A 83 -17.73 14.32 -1.70
C SER A 83 -18.31 12.91 -1.77
N GLY A 84 -17.80 12.09 -2.64
CA GLY A 84 -18.01 10.65 -2.59
C GLY A 84 -16.84 10.02 -1.84
N SER A 85 -17.10 9.12 -0.90
CA SER A 85 -16.03 8.34 -0.27
C SER A 85 -15.88 7.02 -1.04
N SER A 86 -14.72 6.81 -1.62
CA SER A 86 -14.38 5.51 -2.22
C SER A 86 -13.38 4.81 -1.32
N GLY A 87 -13.79 3.71 -0.69
CA GLY A 87 -12.89 2.83 0.05
C GLY A 87 -12.40 1.73 -0.89
N ASN A 88 -11.11 1.68 -1.16
CA ASN A 88 -10.51 0.59 -1.91
C ASN A 88 -10.08 -0.50 -0.93
N ALA A 89 -10.79 -1.62 -0.90
CA ALA A 89 -10.34 -2.82 -0.22
C ALA A 89 -10.05 -3.89 -1.27
N GLY A 90 -8.91 -4.55 -1.16
CA GLY A 90 -8.51 -5.55 -2.13
C GLY A 90 -7.47 -6.51 -1.59
N PHE A 91 -7.34 -7.65 -2.27
CA PHE A 91 -6.24 -8.57 -2.08
C PHE A 91 -5.03 -8.06 -2.85
N ILE A 92 -3.85 -8.16 -2.23
CA ILE A 92 -2.57 -7.84 -2.87
C ILE A 92 -1.68 -9.06 -2.92
N GLY A 93 -0.88 -9.18 -3.97
CA GLY A 93 0.13 -10.20 -4.10
C GLY A 93 1.23 -9.78 -5.06
N GLY A 94 2.46 -10.15 -4.72
CA GLY A 94 3.60 -9.75 -5.53
C GLY A 94 4.93 -10.26 -5.06
N GLY A 95 5.99 -9.68 -5.62
CA GLY A 95 7.37 -10.04 -5.34
C GLY A 95 8.17 -8.89 -4.75
N GLN A 96 9.25 -9.25 -4.09
CA GLN A 96 10.21 -8.31 -3.49
C GLN A 96 11.64 -8.80 -3.64
N ILE A 97 12.55 -7.83 -3.68
CA ILE A 97 13.98 -8.04 -3.65
C ILE A 97 14.62 -7.03 -2.70
N GLY A 98 15.63 -7.44 -1.97
CA GLY A 98 16.33 -6.52 -1.10
C GLY A 98 17.74 -6.97 -0.75
N TYR A 99 18.42 -6.08 -0.06
CA TYR A 99 19.75 -6.32 0.48
C TYR A 99 19.82 -5.81 1.91
N ASN A 100 20.37 -6.63 2.81
CA ASN A 100 20.57 -6.29 4.21
C ASN A 100 22.05 -6.20 4.58
N TRP A 101 22.38 -5.23 5.41
CA TRP A 101 23.63 -5.12 6.15
C TRP A 101 23.33 -5.38 7.62
N GLN A 102 24.15 -6.23 8.26
CA GLN A 102 24.08 -6.47 9.69
C GLN A 102 25.32 -5.91 10.37
N ALA A 103 25.13 -5.13 11.42
CA ALA A 103 26.19 -4.54 12.23
C ALA A 103 25.89 -4.76 13.72
N ARG A 104 26.95 -4.87 14.54
CA ARG A 104 26.84 -4.96 15.98
C ARG A 104 27.34 -3.67 16.62
N TYR A 105 26.51 -3.06 17.46
CA TYR A 105 26.86 -1.85 18.17
C TYR A 105 26.26 -1.86 19.59
N GLY A 106 27.04 -1.54 20.62
CA GLY A 106 26.56 -1.47 22.01
C GLY A 106 25.98 -2.78 22.57
N GLY A 107 26.43 -3.95 22.06
CA GLY A 107 25.86 -5.25 22.45
C GLY A 107 24.63 -5.70 21.67
N TYR A 108 24.03 -4.82 20.89
CA TYR A 108 22.86 -5.11 20.05
C TYR A 108 23.26 -5.36 18.60
N ASN A 109 22.47 -6.18 17.92
CA ASN A 109 22.62 -6.42 16.49
C ASN A 109 21.57 -5.61 15.72
N PHE A 110 22.04 -4.73 14.84
CA PHE A 110 21.23 -3.93 13.95
C PHE A 110 21.24 -4.48 12.54
N VAL A 111 20.10 -4.40 11.88
CA VAL A 111 19.98 -4.71 10.45
C VAL A 111 19.48 -3.45 9.76
N THR A 112 20.23 -2.96 8.79
CA THR A 112 19.81 -1.92 7.87
C THR A 112 19.74 -2.49 6.48
N GLY A 113 18.88 -1.96 5.61
CA GLY A 113 18.76 -2.53 4.26
C GLY A 113 17.95 -1.65 3.33
N ALA A 114 17.92 -2.07 2.08
CA ALA A 114 17.04 -1.52 1.05
C ALA A 114 16.19 -2.65 0.47
N GLU A 115 14.93 -2.35 0.20
CA GLU A 115 13.95 -3.30 -0.37
C GLU A 115 13.18 -2.60 -1.48
N ALA A 116 13.00 -3.30 -2.60
CA ALA A 116 12.08 -2.93 -3.67
C ALA A 116 11.02 -4.02 -3.85
N ASP A 117 9.78 -3.61 -4.01
CA ASP A 117 8.67 -4.54 -4.24
C ASP A 117 7.68 -4.00 -5.29
N ILE A 118 6.96 -4.93 -5.90
CA ILE A 118 5.82 -4.64 -6.76
C ILE A 118 4.72 -5.66 -6.52
N GLN A 119 3.47 -5.18 -6.45
CA GLN A 119 2.30 -5.98 -6.12
C GLN A 119 1.14 -5.61 -7.03
N GLY A 120 0.46 -6.63 -7.55
CA GLY A 120 -0.84 -6.48 -8.18
C GLY A 120 -1.94 -6.39 -7.11
N ILE A 121 -2.99 -5.66 -7.42
CA ILE A 121 -4.15 -5.49 -6.54
C ILE A 121 -5.36 -6.08 -7.22
N ALA A 122 -5.97 -7.07 -6.59
CA ALA A 122 -7.24 -7.67 -6.98
C ALA A 122 -8.32 -7.22 -6.00
N GLY A 123 -9.24 -6.41 -6.47
CA GLY A 123 -10.34 -5.88 -5.66
C GLY A 123 -11.19 -4.94 -6.50
N SER A 124 -12.41 -4.74 -6.09
CA SER A 124 -13.29 -3.75 -6.69
C SER A 124 -13.18 -2.45 -5.93
N GLY A 125 -12.88 -1.36 -6.64
CA GLY A 125 -13.15 -0.04 -6.10
C GLY A 125 -14.65 0.07 -5.77
N SER A 126 -15.00 0.69 -4.66
CA SER A 126 -16.40 0.94 -4.35
C SER A 126 -16.94 2.04 -5.25
N ASP A 127 -18.07 1.75 -5.90
CA ASP A 127 -18.82 2.77 -6.62
C ASP A 127 -19.49 3.71 -5.58
N ALA A 128 -19.10 4.97 -5.60
CA ALA A 128 -19.80 6.01 -4.85
C ALA A 128 -20.87 6.64 -5.74
N SER A 129 -22.10 6.63 -5.31
CA SER A 129 -23.21 7.32 -5.99
C SER A 129 -23.83 8.36 -5.07
N ARG A 130 -24.00 9.56 -5.59
CA ARG A 130 -24.63 10.66 -4.87
C ARG A 130 -25.76 11.26 -5.69
N TRP A 131 -26.86 11.51 -5.02
CA TRP A 131 -27.99 12.27 -5.55
C TRP A 131 -28.08 13.63 -4.87
N SER A 132 -28.34 14.66 -5.65
CA SER A 132 -28.65 15.99 -5.17
C SER A 132 -29.78 16.58 -5.98
N ALA A 133 -30.63 17.40 -5.35
CA ALA A 133 -31.73 18.06 -6.00
C ALA A 133 -31.81 19.53 -5.55
N THR A 134 -32.17 20.40 -6.46
CA THR A 134 -32.47 21.81 -6.16
C THR A 134 -33.52 22.35 -7.12
N ASN A 135 -34.20 23.40 -6.69
CA ASN A 135 -35.10 24.17 -7.51
C ASN A 135 -34.49 25.55 -7.76
N THR A 136 -34.62 26.04 -8.98
CA THR A 136 -34.11 27.35 -9.38
C THR A 136 -35.06 27.96 -10.44
N ASP A 137 -34.81 29.20 -10.80
CA ASP A 137 -35.55 29.89 -11.87
C ASP A 137 -34.65 30.04 -13.10
N TYR A 138 -35.18 29.72 -14.27
CA TYR A 138 -34.51 29.87 -15.55
C TYR A 138 -35.37 30.71 -16.50
N LEU A 139 -34.94 31.93 -16.79
CA LEU A 139 -35.69 32.88 -17.63
C LEU A 139 -37.17 33.08 -17.19
N GLY A 140 -37.39 33.18 -15.89
CA GLY A 140 -38.74 33.35 -15.32
C GLY A 140 -39.58 32.08 -15.26
N GLN A 141 -38.94 30.89 -15.48
CA GLN A 141 -39.61 29.59 -15.40
C GLN A 141 -39.01 28.74 -14.28
N PRO A 142 -39.81 28.20 -13.38
CA PRO A 142 -39.31 27.35 -12.33
C PRO A 142 -38.79 26.02 -12.88
N VAL A 143 -37.56 25.64 -12.49
CA VAL A 143 -36.84 24.42 -12.92
C VAL A 143 -36.43 23.62 -11.73
N SER A 144 -36.70 22.33 -11.78
CA SER A 144 -36.15 21.34 -10.85
C SER A 144 -34.96 20.65 -11.48
N LEU A 145 -33.86 20.62 -10.74
CA LEU A 145 -32.62 19.98 -11.13
C LEU A 145 -32.38 18.75 -10.23
N LEU A 146 -32.19 17.61 -10.85
CA LEU A 146 -31.81 16.38 -10.17
C LEU A 146 -30.44 15.91 -10.72
N SER A 147 -29.44 15.82 -9.88
CA SER A 147 -28.11 15.38 -10.26
C SER A 147 -27.77 14.04 -9.64
N ASN A 148 -27.24 13.13 -10.45
CA ASN A 148 -26.60 11.91 -10.03
C ASN A 148 -25.12 11.93 -10.41
N GLN A 149 -24.26 11.76 -9.44
CA GLN A 149 -22.83 11.63 -9.63
C GLN A 149 -22.41 10.24 -9.20
N LYS A 150 -21.76 9.52 -10.10
CA LYS A 150 -21.14 8.23 -9.84
C LYS A 150 -19.64 8.36 -10.02
N GLY A 151 -18.89 7.83 -9.07
CA GLY A 151 -17.43 7.79 -9.15
C GLY A 151 -16.90 6.45 -8.68
N ASN A 152 -15.92 5.92 -9.38
CA ASN A 152 -15.12 4.82 -8.89
C ASN A 152 -13.64 5.19 -9.01
N ALA A 153 -12.84 4.71 -8.08
CA ALA A 153 -11.40 4.78 -8.15
C ALA A 153 -10.83 3.41 -7.79
N ASN A 154 -9.84 2.99 -8.53
CA ASN A 154 -9.21 1.68 -8.39
C ASN A 154 -7.70 1.83 -8.47
N LEU A 155 -6.97 1.14 -7.58
CA LEU A 155 -5.52 1.00 -7.62
C LEU A 155 -5.21 -0.38 -8.21
N SER A 156 -4.58 -0.42 -9.39
CA SER A 156 -4.32 -1.67 -10.11
C SER A 156 -3.06 -2.36 -9.63
N TYR A 157 -2.06 -1.59 -9.27
CA TYR A 157 -0.80 -2.08 -8.73
C TYR A 157 -0.16 -1.02 -7.84
N ILE A 158 0.68 -1.46 -6.92
CA ILE A 158 1.54 -0.61 -6.11
C ILE A 158 2.94 -1.21 -6.04
N GLY A 159 3.95 -0.37 -6.20
CA GLY A 159 5.33 -0.71 -5.99
C GLY A 159 5.99 0.25 -5.02
N THR A 160 7.03 -0.21 -4.32
CA THR A 160 7.77 0.63 -3.38
C THR A 160 9.27 0.41 -3.50
N VAL A 161 10.05 1.47 -3.18
CA VAL A 161 11.50 1.40 -2.95
C VAL A 161 11.77 2.05 -1.61
N ARG A 162 12.21 1.24 -0.64
CA ARG A 162 12.25 1.63 0.76
C ARG A 162 13.57 1.27 1.43
N GLY A 163 14.00 2.13 2.36
CA GLY A 163 14.99 1.77 3.37
C GLY A 163 14.34 1.02 4.51
N ARG A 164 15.08 0.13 5.17
CA ARG A 164 14.66 -0.56 6.40
C ARG A 164 15.74 -0.45 7.46
N LEU A 165 15.32 -0.29 8.70
CA LEU A 165 16.18 -0.28 9.89
C LEU A 165 15.51 -1.08 11.00
N GLY A 166 16.23 -2.04 11.57
CA GLY A 166 15.69 -2.90 12.60
C GLY A 166 16.73 -3.37 13.61
N ILE A 167 16.22 -4.00 14.63
CA ILE A 167 17.00 -4.60 15.72
C ILE A 167 16.65 -6.08 15.85
N LEU A 168 17.64 -6.90 16.08
CA LEU A 168 17.44 -8.32 16.37
C LEU A 168 17.14 -8.48 17.88
N ILE A 169 15.91 -8.89 18.19
CA ILE A 169 15.51 -9.27 19.56
C ILE A 169 16.05 -10.64 19.91
N MET A 170 16.04 -11.53 18.92
CA MET A 170 16.70 -12.83 18.95
C MET A 170 17.57 -12.96 17.68
N PRO A 171 18.57 -13.85 17.63
CA PRO A 171 19.39 -14.05 16.44
C PRO A 171 18.55 -14.30 15.16
N THR A 172 17.35 -14.87 15.32
CA THR A 172 16.44 -15.25 14.24
C THR A 172 15.21 -14.32 14.10
N LEU A 173 15.01 -13.34 15.01
CA LEU A 173 13.82 -12.46 15.01
C LEU A 173 14.24 -10.99 14.88
N LEU A 174 13.83 -10.38 13.77
CA LEU A 174 14.04 -8.98 13.44
C LEU A 174 12.74 -8.20 13.60
N ILE A 175 12.79 -7.09 14.33
CA ILE A 175 11.76 -6.03 14.32
C ILE A 175 12.34 -4.85 13.57
N TYR A 176 11.58 -4.28 12.62
CA TYR A 176 12.06 -3.20 11.79
C TYR A 176 11.00 -2.15 11.47
N GLY A 177 11.47 -0.93 11.24
CA GLY A 177 10.74 0.13 10.57
C GLY A 177 11.22 0.27 9.13
N THR A 178 10.37 0.76 8.25
CA THR A 178 10.67 0.96 6.83
C THR A 178 10.01 2.21 6.30
N GLY A 179 10.62 2.85 5.30
CA GLY A 179 10.07 4.02 4.64
C GLY A 179 10.80 4.36 3.35
N GLY A 180 10.08 4.99 2.42
CA GLY A 180 10.63 5.35 1.13
C GLY A 180 9.59 5.77 0.11
N LEU A 181 9.95 5.65 -1.16
CA LEU A 181 9.09 5.98 -2.29
C LEU A 181 8.03 4.90 -2.51
N ALA A 182 6.85 5.34 -2.91
CA ALA A 182 5.78 4.49 -3.40
C ALA A 182 5.29 5.00 -4.76
N TYR A 183 4.86 4.09 -5.63
CA TYR A 183 4.24 4.42 -6.91
C TYR A 183 3.13 3.41 -7.21
N GLY A 184 2.09 3.86 -7.92
CA GLY A 184 0.96 2.98 -8.22
C GLY A 184 0.10 3.46 -9.37
N GLY A 185 -0.53 2.53 -10.08
CA GLY A 185 -1.43 2.79 -11.18
C GLY A 185 -2.85 3.06 -10.69
N VAL A 186 -3.28 4.32 -10.78
CA VAL A 186 -4.62 4.76 -10.37
C VAL A 186 -5.51 4.88 -11.60
N ASN A 187 -6.62 4.15 -11.59
CA ASN A 187 -7.69 4.28 -12.56
C ASN A 187 -8.93 4.82 -11.84
N ALA A 188 -9.49 5.88 -12.36
CA ALA A 188 -10.73 6.46 -11.84
C ALA A 188 -11.67 6.81 -12.98
N ASN A 189 -12.95 6.77 -12.72
CA ASN A 189 -13.98 7.24 -13.64
C ASN A 189 -15.05 7.97 -12.84
N VAL A 190 -15.34 9.19 -13.26
CA VAL A 190 -16.43 9.99 -12.69
C VAL A 190 -17.47 10.25 -13.78
N GLN A 191 -18.69 9.79 -13.53
CA GLN A 191 -19.84 10.03 -14.39
C GLN A 191 -20.79 11.00 -13.72
N ASN A 192 -21.25 11.97 -14.47
CA ASN A 192 -22.19 12.99 -14.06
C ASN A 192 -23.45 12.92 -14.93
N THR A 193 -24.61 12.84 -14.33
CA THR A 193 -25.88 12.89 -15.05
C THR A 193 -26.81 13.83 -14.30
N GLN A 194 -27.34 14.84 -15.01
CA GLN A 194 -28.31 15.79 -14.47
C GLN A 194 -29.55 15.79 -15.31
N PHE A 195 -30.69 15.86 -14.63
CA PHE A 195 -32.01 16.01 -15.22
C PHE A 195 -32.50 17.39 -14.91
N TRP A 196 -32.93 18.12 -15.95
CA TRP A 196 -33.66 19.35 -15.86
C TRP A 196 -35.13 19.13 -16.15
N ILE A 197 -35.97 19.58 -15.29
CA ILE A 197 -37.42 19.47 -15.44
C ILE A 197 -38.00 20.85 -15.23
N THR A 198 -38.63 21.44 -16.26
CA THR A 198 -39.34 22.69 -16.14
C THR A 198 -40.71 22.41 -15.50
N THR A 199 -40.95 22.96 -14.33
CA THR A 199 -42.13 22.65 -13.51
C THR A 199 -43.28 23.66 -13.70
N GLY A 200 -43.02 24.78 -14.39
CA GLY A 200 -44.05 25.81 -14.65
C GLY A 200 -43.68 26.69 -15.85
N GLY A 201 -44.62 27.59 -16.22
CA GLY A 201 -44.44 28.50 -17.36
C GLY A 201 -44.77 27.88 -18.70
N ALA A 202 -44.43 28.60 -19.79
CA ALA A 202 -44.72 28.21 -21.18
C ALA A 202 -44.10 26.90 -21.63
N ASN A 203 -43.00 26.48 -20.99
CA ASN A 203 -42.27 25.26 -21.29
C ASN A 203 -42.43 24.19 -20.20
N ALA A 204 -43.50 24.24 -19.42
CA ALA A 204 -43.78 23.24 -18.40
C ALA A 204 -43.79 21.83 -18.96
N GLY A 205 -43.12 20.89 -18.29
CA GLY A 205 -42.95 19.50 -18.76
C GLY A 205 -41.76 19.26 -19.73
N SER A 206 -41.07 20.33 -20.18
CA SER A 206 -39.83 20.15 -20.93
C SER A 206 -38.74 19.61 -20.01
N ASN A 207 -37.99 18.63 -20.54
CA ASN A 207 -36.88 18.02 -19.82
C ASN A 207 -35.59 18.03 -20.66
N SER A 208 -34.50 17.99 -19.98
CA SER A 208 -33.16 17.94 -20.60
C SER A 208 -32.22 17.17 -19.74
N VAL A 209 -31.24 16.56 -20.37
CA VAL A 209 -30.21 15.78 -19.70
C VAL A 209 -28.85 16.38 -20.00
N ILE A 210 -28.06 16.54 -18.95
CA ILE A 210 -26.65 16.90 -19.04
C ILE A 210 -25.87 15.67 -18.59
N THR A 211 -24.93 15.24 -19.41
CA THR A 211 -24.09 14.08 -19.08
C THR A 211 -22.62 14.41 -19.31
N GLY A 212 -21.78 13.91 -18.43
CA GLY A 212 -20.34 14.02 -18.53
C GLY A 212 -19.66 12.76 -18.00
N ASN A 213 -18.52 12.44 -18.60
CA ASN A 213 -17.68 11.32 -18.19
C ASN A 213 -16.23 11.77 -18.13
N SER A 214 -15.54 11.40 -17.06
CA SER A 214 -14.12 11.71 -16.86
C SER A 214 -13.36 10.43 -16.54
N PRO A 215 -12.86 9.73 -17.56
CA PRO A 215 -11.91 8.66 -17.33
C PRO A 215 -10.54 9.24 -16.94
N TYR A 216 -9.91 8.63 -15.96
CA TYR A 216 -8.58 8.98 -15.49
C TYR A 216 -7.75 7.72 -15.34
N SER A 217 -6.55 7.72 -15.91
CA SER A 217 -5.58 6.65 -15.73
C SER A 217 -4.19 7.25 -15.69
N SER A 218 -3.48 7.07 -14.58
CA SER A 218 -2.13 7.60 -14.39
C SER A 218 -1.37 6.82 -13.33
N THR A 219 -0.04 6.80 -13.47
CA THR A 219 0.83 6.35 -12.39
C THR A 219 1.11 7.52 -11.45
N GLN A 220 0.73 7.36 -10.20
CA GLN A 220 0.97 8.33 -9.14
C GLN A 220 2.23 7.92 -8.36
N VAL A 221 2.97 8.93 -7.89
CA VAL A 221 4.18 8.75 -7.08
C VAL A 221 4.00 9.47 -5.75
N GLY A 222 4.43 8.80 -4.68
CA GLY A 222 4.33 9.33 -3.33
C GLY A 222 5.28 8.63 -2.39
N TRP A 223 4.85 8.36 -1.17
CA TRP A 223 5.66 7.74 -0.14
C TRP A 223 4.91 6.62 0.57
N ALA A 224 5.69 5.71 1.17
CA ALA A 224 5.17 4.70 2.08
C ALA A 224 6.07 4.60 3.31
N ALA A 225 5.44 4.34 4.46
CA ALA A 225 6.14 4.08 5.71
C ALA A 225 5.39 3.02 6.52
N GLY A 226 6.13 2.28 7.33
CA GLY A 226 5.54 1.24 8.15
C GLY A 226 6.56 0.46 8.96
N GLY A 227 6.21 -0.77 9.31
CA GLY A 227 7.09 -1.66 10.06
C GLY A 227 6.59 -3.08 10.07
N GLY A 228 7.43 -3.96 10.55
CA GLY A 228 7.13 -5.38 10.55
C GLY A 228 8.03 -6.21 11.44
N LEU A 229 7.71 -7.48 11.44
CA LEU A 229 8.45 -8.54 12.08
C LEU A 229 8.91 -9.51 11.00
N GLU A 230 10.13 -9.99 11.11
CA GLU A 230 10.66 -11.02 10.21
C GLU A 230 11.36 -12.09 11.03
N TRP A 231 10.93 -13.33 10.86
CA TRP A 231 11.43 -14.50 11.58
C TRP A 231 12.10 -15.48 10.62
N MET A 232 13.37 -15.74 10.88
CA MET A 232 14.16 -16.74 10.16
C MET A 232 13.90 -18.12 10.76
N PHE A 233 12.99 -18.89 10.14
CA PHE A 233 12.59 -20.20 10.61
C PHE A 233 13.49 -21.33 10.10
N MET A 234 14.28 -21.07 9.04
CA MET A 234 15.35 -21.93 8.51
C MET A 234 16.54 -21.05 8.13
N GLN A 235 17.70 -21.65 7.93
CA GLN A 235 18.96 -20.95 7.68
C GLN A 235 18.90 -19.89 6.56
N ASN A 236 18.11 -20.13 5.52
CA ASN A 236 18.00 -19.25 4.36
C ASN A 236 16.55 -18.75 4.13
N TRP A 237 15.60 -19.15 4.97
CA TRP A 237 14.21 -18.82 4.80
C TRP A 237 13.68 -18.01 5.98
N SER A 238 13.01 -16.92 5.67
CA SER A 238 12.30 -16.12 6.66
C SER A 238 10.83 -15.94 6.28
N ALA A 239 10.00 -15.80 7.29
CA ALA A 239 8.62 -15.35 7.17
C ALA A 239 8.51 -13.94 7.73
N LYS A 240 7.80 -13.05 7.04
CA LYS A 240 7.58 -11.68 7.51
C LYS A 240 6.09 -11.35 7.59
N ALA A 241 5.76 -10.46 8.54
CA ALA A 241 4.48 -9.79 8.62
C ALA A 241 4.76 -8.28 8.67
N GLU A 242 4.08 -7.51 7.83
CA GLU A 242 4.36 -6.09 7.63
C GLU A 242 3.07 -5.29 7.50
N TYR A 243 3.06 -4.13 8.13
CA TYR A 243 2.07 -3.09 7.95
C TYR A 243 2.72 -1.90 7.26
N LEU A 244 2.07 -1.36 6.24
CA LEU A 244 2.48 -0.17 5.51
C LEU A 244 1.31 0.81 5.38
N TYR A 245 1.59 2.06 5.60
CA TYR A 245 0.77 3.17 5.14
C TYR A 245 1.39 3.72 3.86
N TYR A 246 0.56 4.03 2.86
CA TYR A 246 1.00 4.68 1.63
C TYR A 246 0.16 5.92 1.33
N ASP A 247 0.77 6.90 0.66
CA ASP A 247 0.14 8.12 0.19
C ASP A 247 0.75 8.48 -1.17
N LEU A 248 -0.05 8.32 -2.21
CA LEU A 248 0.33 8.61 -3.59
C LEU A 248 -0.05 10.04 -4.02
N GLY A 249 -0.45 10.90 -3.07
CA GLY A 249 -0.85 12.26 -3.35
C GLY A 249 -2.24 12.38 -3.95
N ASN A 250 -2.46 13.46 -4.70
CA ASN A 250 -3.76 13.79 -5.27
C ASN A 250 -3.83 13.35 -6.74
N ALA A 251 -4.86 12.59 -7.08
CA ALA A 251 -5.27 12.35 -8.44
C ALA A 251 -6.26 13.46 -8.85
N ALA A 252 -6.05 14.07 -10.02
CA ALA A 252 -6.91 15.13 -10.55
C ALA A 252 -7.39 14.76 -11.96
N GLY A 253 -8.67 14.92 -12.22
CA GLY A 253 -9.30 14.67 -13.50
C GLY A 253 -10.26 15.81 -13.89
N THR A 254 -10.59 15.87 -15.17
CA THR A 254 -11.50 16.88 -15.72
C THR A 254 -12.63 16.18 -16.48
N ALA A 255 -13.87 16.48 -16.14
CA ALA A 255 -15.05 16.08 -16.89
C ALA A 255 -15.61 17.26 -17.69
N VAL A 256 -15.85 17.05 -18.98
CA VAL A 256 -16.64 17.96 -19.79
C VAL A 256 -18.07 17.42 -19.81
N ASN A 257 -18.99 18.22 -19.27
CA ASN A 257 -20.42 17.88 -19.27
C ASN A 257 -21.09 18.60 -20.44
N SER A 258 -21.75 17.83 -21.29
CA SER A 258 -22.45 18.34 -22.46
C SER A 258 -23.96 18.28 -22.26
N TYR A 259 -24.64 19.32 -22.71
CA TYR A 259 -26.08 19.44 -22.67
C TYR A 259 -26.71 18.73 -23.89
N ILE A 260 -27.65 17.85 -23.62
CA ILE A 260 -28.45 17.17 -24.64
C ILE A 260 -29.95 17.54 -24.36
N GLY A 261 -30.43 18.55 -25.04
CA GLY A 261 -31.79 19.05 -24.85
C GLY A 261 -32.76 18.58 -25.92
N THR A 262 -33.95 18.19 -25.50
CA THR A 262 -35.11 17.98 -26.37
C THR A 262 -36.22 18.93 -25.92
N GLY A 263 -36.86 19.63 -26.85
CA GLY A 263 -37.96 20.56 -26.53
C GLY A 263 -37.57 22.04 -26.53
N GLY A 264 -38.25 22.88 -25.76
CA GLY A 264 -38.13 24.35 -25.74
C GLY A 264 -36.73 24.93 -25.40
N PHE A 265 -35.78 24.07 -25.04
CA PHE A 265 -34.36 24.40 -24.78
C PHE A 265 -33.40 24.03 -25.92
N SER A 266 -33.96 23.74 -27.12
CA SER A 266 -33.15 23.39 -28.31
C SER A 266 -32.11 24.48 -28.73
N GLY A 267 -32.32 25.75 -28.30
CA GLY A 267 -31.35 26.82 -28.49
C GLY A 267 -30.11 26.76 -27.62
N ASN A 268 -30.03 25.85 -26.64
CA ASN A 268 -28.93 25.67 -25.72
C ASN A 268 -28.01 24.48 -26.09
N ASN A 269 -28.19 23.91 -27.28
CA ASN A 269 -27.28 22.90 -27.83
C ASN A 269 -25.87 23.48 -27.94
N GLY A 270 -24.91 22.90 -27.21
CA GLY A 270 -23.53 23.37 -27.16
C GLY A 270 -23.13 24.01 -25.83
N LEU A 271 -24.05 24.15 -24.87
CA LEU A 271 -23.66 24.52 -23.50
C LEU A 271 -22.80 23.39 -22.89
N GLN A 272 -21.65 23.79 -22.41
CA GLN A 272 -20.72 22.90 -21.76
C GLN A 272 -20.35 23.44 -20.39
N SER A 273 -20.26 22.56 -19.42
CA SER A 273 -19.60 22.85 -18.15
C SER A 273 -18.40 21.92 -17.95
N VAL A 274 -17.39 22.45 -17.29
CA VAL A 274 -16.19 21.69 -16.97
C VAL A 274 -16.14 21.49 -15.47
N THR A 275 -15.96 20.25 -15.04
CA THR A 275 -15.80 19.90 -13.65
C THR A 275 -14.40 19.33 -13.43
N ASN A 276 -13.61 19.98 -12.58
CA ASN A 276 -12.34 19.43 -12.11
C ASN A 276 -12.58 18.63 -10.84
N TYR A 277 -12.09 17.42 -10.84
CA TYR A 277 -12.13 16.52 -9.69
C TYR A 277 -10.73 16.36 -9.12
N THR A 278 -10.62 16.40 -7.80
CA THR A 278 -9.41 16.07 -7.07
C THR A 278 -9.73 15.10 -5.95
N GLY A 279 -8.92 14.07 -5.83
CA GLY A 279 -9.04 13.07 -4.75
C GLY A 279 -7.68 12.59 -4.29
N ARG A 280 -7.50 12.43 -2.98
CA ARG A 280 -6.28 11.88 -2.41
C ARG A 280 -6.27 10.37 -2.51
N VAL A 281 -5.14 9.79 -2.90
CA VAL A 281 -4.96 8.34 -3.01
C VAL A 281 -4.03 7.88 -1.90
N SER A 282 -4.60 7.36 -0.83
CA SER A 282 -3.86 6.85 0.32
C SER A 282 -4.55 5.62 0.90
N GLY A 283 -3.79 4.81 1.64
CA GLY A 283 -4.34 3.61 2.26
C GLY A 283 -3.33 2.86 3.12
N ASN A 284 -3.78 1.71 3.57
CA ASN A 284 -3.07 0.83 4.47
C ASN A 284 -2.91 -0.55 3.82
N ILE A 285 -1.79 -1.18 4.04
CA ILE A 285 -1.48 -2.53 3.58
C ILE A 285 -1.10 -3.37 4.79
N VAL A 286 -1.73 -4.54 4.93
CA VAL A 286 -1.31 -5.59 5.84
C VAL A 286 -0.95 -6.79 5.00
N ARG A 287 0.30 -7.26 5.10
CA ARG A 287 0.79 -8.36 4.28
C ARG A 287 1.69 -9.32 5.05
N ALA A 288 1.71 -10.55 4.61
CA ALA A 288 2.67 -11.56 5.02
C ALA A 288 3.50 -12.00 3.81
N GLY A 289 4.69 -12.48 4.04
CA GLY A 289 5.58 -12.91 2.97
C GLY A 289 6.61 -13.92 3.42
N VAL A 290 7.23 -14.56 2.45
CA VAL A 290 8.34 -15.49 2.65
C VAL A 290 9.52 -15.02 1.81
N ASN A 291 10.71 -14.97 2.43
CA ASN A 291 11.95 -14.56 1.78
C ASN A 291 12.96 -15.71 1.75
N TYR A 292 13.71 -15.78 0.68
CA TYR A 292 14.90 -16.59 0.55
C TYR A 292 16.13 -15.70 0.59
N HIS A 293 17.03 -15.93 1.55
CA HIS A 293 18.28 -15.18 1.76
C HIS A 293 19.46 -15.90 1.12
N PHE A 294 20.21 -15.18 0.28
CA PHE A 294 21.40 -15.70 -0.38
C PHE A 294 22.62 -15.44 0.50
N ASN A 295 23.10 -16.48 1.19
CA ASN A 295 24.31 -16.41 2.01
C ASN A 295 25.55 -16.73 1.17
N PHE A 296 26.11 -15.73 0.48
CA PHE A 296 27.35 -15.90 -0.30
C PHE A 296 28.62 -15.97 0.57
N ALA A 297 28.52 -15.86 1.89
CA ALA A 297 29.67 -15.71 2.80
C ALA A 297 30.11 -17.00 3.48
N ASN A 298 29.52 -18.15 3.25
CA ASN A 298 29.84 -19.39 3.94
C ASN A 298 30.68 -20.34 3.07
N VAL A 299 31.86 -19.89 2.63
CA VAL A 299 32.93 -20.85 2.35
C VAL A 299 33.62 -21.07 3.69
N ALA A 300 33.31 -22.16 4.39
CA ALA A 300 34.08 -22.58 5.54
C ALA A 300 35.56 -22.72 5.10
N PRO A 301 36.52 -22.15 5.83
CA PRO A 301 37.92 -22.37 5.50
C PRO A 301 38.17 -23.86 5.54
N VAL A 302 38.66 -24.42 4.45
CA VAL A 302 39.15 -25.81 4.39
C VAL A 302 40.37 -25.84 5.28
N ILE A 303 40.24 -26.35 6.50
CA ILE A 303 41.38 -26.63 7.37
C ILE A 303 41.98 -27.90 6.79
N ALA A 304 43.05 -27.76 5.98
CA ALA A 304 43.88 -28.87 5.60
C ALA A 304 44.54 -29.43 6.89
N LYS A 305 44.16 -30.63 7.30
CA LYS A 305 44.92 -31.40 8.27
C LYS A 305 46.16 -31.91 7.56
N PHE A 306 47.29 -31.38 7.93
CA PHE A 306 48.60 -31.98 7.65
C PHE A 306 48.95 -32.95 8.79
#